data_ed21f0b722910154724096890ca4cd08
#
_entry.id   ed21f0b722910154724096890ca4cd08
#
_cell.length_a   1.000
_cell.length_b   1.000
_cell.length_c   1.000
_cell.angle_alpha   90.00
_cell.angle_beta   90.00
_cell.angle_gamma   90.00
#
_symmetry.space_group_name_H-M   'P 1'
#
loop_
_entity.id
_entity.type
_entity.pdbx_description
1 polymer ?
#
loop_
_entity_poly.entity_id
_entity_poly.type
_entity_poly.pdbx_seq_one_letter_code
_entity_poly.pdbx_strand_id
1 'polypeptide(L)'
;MLFRSLIRGLKQRHPHVHLKAFTMVEVHYFARIAKLSIDETLLKMKEAGVDSCPGGGAEIFHPRVRRIICDHKVSGQMWLSMAKKAHRIGLRSNATMLYGHVETVEERVDHLVLLREAQDETHGFVAFIPLAFHPDNTPLAHIPKPTGYDDLRNIAVSRLLLDNFDHIKAYWIMLTPSVAQIALRFGANDLDGTVVEERIYHDAGAKTSEFTPRNELERLIRAAGRVPVERATLYNPIYRSKLPPILPTTPPGLVSLSLNT
;
A
#
# COMPACT_ATOMS: atom_id res chain seq x y z
N MET A 1 -22.70 -13.32 -8.65
CA MET A 1 -21.94 -12.13 -8.23
C MET A 1 -21.23 -11.55 -9.44
N LEU A 2 -21.54 -10.31 -9.77
CA LEU A 2 -21.05 -9.62 -10.98
C LEU A 2 -19.51 -9.58 -11.08
N PHE A 3 -18.81 -9.32 -9.95
CA PHE A 3 -17.34 -9.25 -9.94
C PHE A 3 -16.65 -10.56 -10.33
N ARG A 4 -17.25 -11.74 -10.01
CA ARG A 4 -16.67 -13.05 -10.38
C ARG A 4 -16.61 -13.22 -11.89
N SER A 5 -17.65 -12.82 -12.60
CA SER A 5 -17.69 -12.88 -14.07
C SER A 5 -16.67 -11.93 -14.69
N LEU A 6 -16.52 -10.72 -14.14
CA LEU A 6 -15.52 -9.75 -14.56
C LEU A 6 -14.09 -10.30 -14.38
N ILE A 7 -13.74 -10.76 -13.16
CA ILE A 7 -12.43 -11.29 -12.84
C ILE A 7 -12.09 -12.51 -13.72
N ARG A 8 -13.04 -13.46 -13.85
CA ARG A 8 -12.87 -14.63 -14.72
C ARG A 8 -12.66 -14.24 -16.18
N GLY A 9 -13.45 -13.29 -16.69
CA GLY A 9 -13.31 -12.79 -18.05
C GLY A 9 -11.96 -12.11 -18.31
N LEU A 10 -11.46 -11.35 -17.33
CA LEU A 10 -10.11 -10.75 -17.41
C LEU A 10 -9.03 -11.84 -17.40
N LYS A 11 -9.11 -12.83 -16.51
CA LYS A 11 -8.13 -13.93 -16.44
C LYS A 11 -8.15 -14.83 -17.66
N GLN A 12 -9.31 -15.05 -18.27
CA GLN A 12 -9.42 -15.82 -19.52
C GLN A 12 -8.74 -15.10 -20.68
N ARG A 13 -8.86 -13.78 -20.77
CA ARG A 13 -8.26 -12.98 -21.85
C ARG A 13 -6.79 -12.65 -21.58
N HIS A 14 -6.43 -12.48 -20.32
CA HIS A 14 -5.10 -12.03 -19.89
C HIS A 14 -4.60 -12.88 -18.72
N PRO A 15 -4.29 -14.17 -18.92
CA PRO A 15 -3.96 -15.09 -17.83
C PRO A 15 -2.69 -14.70 -17.05
N HIS A 16 -1.78 -13.95 -17.68
CA HIS A 16 -0.52 -13.52 -17.07
C HIS A 16 -0.63 -12.21 -16.27
N VAL A 17 -1.75 -11.48 -16.39
CA VAL A 17 -1.93 -10.22 -15.67
C VAL A 17 -2.25 -10.52 -14.20
N HIS A 18 -1.48 -9.92 -13.29
CA HIS A 18 -1.72 -10.00 -11.86
C HIS A 18 -2.90 -9.09 -11.47
N LEU A 19 -3.95 -9.69 -10.90
CA LEU A 19 -5.13 -8.97 -10.45
C LEU A 19 -5.05 -8.69 -8.95
N LYS A 20 -4.61 -7.49 -8.59
CA LYS A 20 -4.69 -6.95 -7.23
C LYS A 20 -6.03 -6.22 -7.10
N ALA A 21 -7.02 -6.86 -6.47
CA ALA A 21 -8.38 -6.36 -6.43
C ALA A 21 -9.02 -6.54 -5.06
N PHE A 22 -9.87 -5.58 -4.72
CA PHE A 22 -10.76 -5.56 -3.55
C PHE A 22 -10.05 -5.45 -2.21
N THR A 23 -10.28 -4.33 -1.55
CA THR A 23 -9.88 -4.07 -0.17
C THR A 23 -10.68 -4.94 0.81
N MET A 24 -10.22 -5.05 2.06
CA MET A 24 -10.96 -5.78 3.09
C MET A 24 -12.35 -5.17 3.37
N VAL A 25 -12.50 -3.86 3.15
CA VAL A 25 -13.81 -3.18 3.25
C VAL A 25 -14.77 -3.67 2.16
N GLU A 26 -14.30 -3.80 0.93
CA GLU A 26 -15.09 -4.33 -0.18
C GLU A 26 -15.38 -5.83 -0.01
N VAL A 27 -14.43 -6.61 0.50
CA VAL A 27 -14.66 -8.02 0.85
C VAL A 27 -15.81 -8.15 1.85
N HIS A 28 -15.80 -7.33 2.92
CA HIS A 28 -16.90 -7.31 3.88
C HIS A 28 -18.23 -6.90 3.23
N TYR A 29 -18.22 -5.89 2.39
CA TYR A 29 -19.42 -5.47 1.66
C TYR A 29 -19.97 -6.57 0.77
N PHE A 30 -19.11 -7.27 0.01
CA PHE A 30 -19.53 -8.39 -0.85
C PHE A 30 -20.05 -9.57 -0.06
N ALA A 31 -19.44 -9.90 1.07
CA ALA A 31 -19.93 -10.95 1.96
C ALA A 31 -21.37 -10.65 2.42
N ARG A 32 -21.61 -9.39 2.86
CA ARG A 32 -22.92 -8.93 3.32
C ARG A 32 -24.00 -9.02 2.24
N ILE A 33 -23.76 -8.47 1.06
CA ILE A 33 -24.78 -8.47 -0.02
C ILE A 33 -25.01 -9.86 -0.62
N ALA A 34 -23.99 -10.72 -0.59
CA ALA A 34 -24.10 -12.09 -1.07
C ALA A 34 -24.62 -13.06 -0.02
N LYS A 35 -24.79 -12.62 1.23
CA LYS A 35 -25.14 -13.45 2.39
C LYS A 35 -24.19 -14.65 2.55
N LEU A 36 -22.90 -14.39 2.41
CA LEU A 36 -21.82 -15.35 2.58
C LEU A 36 -20.96 -14.97 3.81
N SER A 37 -20.27 -15.96 4.36
CA SER A 37 -19.19 -15.69 5.31
C SER A 37 -18.00 -14.98 4.62
N ILE A 38 -17.12 -14.38 5.41
CA ILE A 38 -15.88 -13.80 4.91
C ILE A 38 -15.00 -14.87 4.24
N ASP A 39 -14.88 -16.04 4.86
CA ASP A 39 -14.07 -17.14 4.34
C ASP A 39 -14.56 -17.62 2.98
N GLU A 40 -15.88 -17.84 2.83
CA GLU A 40 -16.49 -18.21 1.54
C GLU A 40 -16.29 -17.12 0.49
N THR A 41 -16.38 -15.85 0.88
CA THR A 41 -16.19 -14.72 -0.04
C THR A 41 -14.76 -14.67 -0.55
N LEU A 42 -13.77 -14.78 0.34
CA LEU A 42 -12.36 -14.80 -0.02
C LEU A 42 -12.01 -16.00 -0.91
N LEU A 43 -12.49 -17.19 -0.59
CA LEU A 43 -12.31 -18.39 -1.43
C LEU A 43 -12.87 -18.18 -2.83
N LYS A 44 -14.10 -17.66 -2.94
CA LYS A 44 -14.74 -17.37 -4.24
C LYS A 44 -14.02 -16.28 -5.03
N MET A 45 -13.37 -15.33 -4.37
CA MET A 45 -12.52 -14.33 -5.02
C MET A 45 -11.25 -14.97 -5.59
N LYS A 46 -10.56 -15.77 -4.79
CA LYS A 46 -9.38 -16.53 -5.22
C LYS A 46 -9.70 -17.46 -6.38
N GLU A 47 -10.77 -18.25 -6.31
CA GLU A 47 -11.27 -19.13 -7.39
C GLU A 47 -11.61 -18.36 -8.67
N ALA A 48 -12.06 -17.10 -8.54
CA ALA A 48 -12.33 -16.25 -9.71
C ALA A 48 -11.07 -15.74 -10.39
N GLY A 49 -9.92 -15.76 -9.69
CA GLY A 49 -8.63 -15.34 -10.23
C GLY A 49 -8.07 -14.05 -9.62
N VAL A 50 -8.56 -13.62 -8.45
CA VAL A 50 -7.88 -12.55 -7.68
C VAL A 50 -6.55 -13.10 -7.16
N ASP A 51 -5.45 -12.41 -7.40
CA ASP A 51 -4.11 -12.83 -7.03
C ASP A 51 -3.64 -12.22 -5.71
N SER A 52 -4.06 -10.98 -5.40
CA SER A 52 -3.75 -10.30 -4.14
C SER A 52 -4.77 -9.20 -3.84
N CYS A 53 -4.69 -8.63 -2.63
CA CYS A 53 -5.56 -7.55 -2.18
C CYS A 53 -4.76 -6.26 -1.90
N PRO A 54 -5.31 -5.07 -2.20
CA PRO A 54 -4.74 -3.82 -1.73
C PRO A 54 -4.95 -3.63 -0.23
N GLY A 55 -4.18 -2.71 0.39
CA GLY A 55 -4.24 -2.44 1.83
C GLY A 55 -5.30 -1.44 2.27
N GLY A 56 -6.06 -0.85 1.37
CA GLY A 56 -6.99 0.22 1.66
C GLY A 56 -8.06 -0.11 2.71
N GLY A 57 -8.55 0.92 3.39
CA GLY A 57 -9.57 0.80 4.43
C GLY A 57 -9.03 0.50 5.84
N ALA A 58 -7.72 0.30 5.99
CA ALA A 58 -7.07 0.16 7.29
C ALA A 58 -7.13 1.47 8.09
N GLU A 59 -6.87 2.57 7.48
CA GLU A 59 -6.81 3.94 8.02
C GLU A 59 -5.95 3.99 9.30
N ILE A 60 -6.55 4.17 10.47
CA ILE A 60 -6.01 3.87 11.81
C ILE A 60 -6.94 2.88 12.48
N PHE A 61 -6.39 1.85 13.16
CA PHE A 61 -7.21 0.79 13.75
C PHE A 61 -7.92 1.21 15.03
N HIS A 62 -7.45 2.27 15.70
CA HIS A 62 -8.02 2.71 16.98
C HIS A 62 -9.48 3.15 16.84
N PRO A 63 -10.43 2.64 17.69
CA PRO A 63 -11.86 2.87 17.55
C PRO A 63 -12.27 4.35 17.61
N ARG A 64 -11.58 5.18 18.44
CA ARG A 64 -11.83 6.63 18.52
C ARG A 64 -11.62 7.29 17.16
N VAL A 65 -10.50 7.01 16.53
CA VAL A 65 -10.14 7.59 15.23
C VAL A 65 -11.14 7.13 14.17
N ARG A 66 -11.44 5.84 14.09
CA ARG A 66 -12.37 5.30 13.08
C ARG A 66 -13.75 5.92 13.18
N ARG A 67 -14.27 6.18 14.38
CA ARG A 67 -15.57 6.89 14.55
C ARG A 67 -15.58 8.27 13.94
N ILE A 68 -14.44 8.95 13.89
CA ILE A 68 -14.33 10.32 13.35
C ILE A 68 -14.18 10.30 11.83
N ILE A 69 -13.31 9.43 11.30
CA ILE A 69 -12.92 9.52 9.88
C ILE A 69 -13.59 8.48 8.98
N CYS A 70 -14.07 7.36 9.52
CA CYS A 70 -14.58 6.25 8.71
C CYS A 70 -15.57 5.34 9.46
N ASP A 71 -16.51 5.91 10.21
CA ASP A 71 -17.50 5.20 11.02
C ASP A 71 -18.29 4.13 10.23
N HIS A 72 -18.54 4.37 8.95
CA HIS A 72 -19.22 3.44 8.06
C HIS A 72 -18.37 2.22 7.63
N LYS A 73 -17.06 2.22 7.89
CA LYS A 73 -16.16 1.11 7.55
C LYS A 73 -16.09 0.09 8.70
N VAL A 74 -15.58 -1.09 8.38
CA VAL A 74 -15.34 -2.16 9.37
C VAL A 74 -14.38 -1.70 10.48
N SER A 75 -14.48 -2.30 11.67
CA SER A 75 -13.53 -2.04 12.77
C SER A 75 -12.10 -2.44 12.38
N GLY A 76 -11.11 -1.88 13.07
CA GLY A 76 -9.70 -2.25 12.87
C GLY A 76 -9.45 -3.74 13.10
N GLN A 77 -10.03 -4.31 14.16
CA GLN A 77 -9.95 -5.74 14.46
C GLN A 77 -10.55 -6.60 13.34
N MET A 78 -11.70 -6.19 12.79
CA MET A 78 -12.33 -6.91 11.67
C MET A 78 -11.44 -6.84 10.43
N TRP A 79 -10.88 -5.67 10.11
CA TRP A 79 -9.95 -5.52 8.98
C TRP A 79 -8.75 -6.47 9.11
N LEU A 80 -8.09 -6.48 10.26
CA LEU A 80 -6.95 -7.39 10.55
C LEU A 80 -7.36 -8.86 10.46
N SER A 81 -8.50 -9.23 11.04
CA SER A 81 -9.01 -10.61 10.96
C SER A 81 -9.23 -11.04 9.52
N MET A 82 -9.82 -10.19 8.67
CA MET A 82 -10.03 -10.49 7.26
C MET A 82 -8.71 -10.59 6.48
N ALA A 83 -7.75 -9.69 6.74
CA ALA A 83 -6.43 -9.77 6.13
C ALA A 83 -5.72 -11.09 6.47
N LYS A 84 -5.72 -11.48 7.75
CA LYS A 84 -5.16 -12.76 8.19
C LYS A 84 -5.85 -13.97 7.55
N LYS A 85 -7.17 -13.95 7.38
CA LYS A 85 -7.93 -14.99 6.66
C LYS A 85 -7.53 -15.05 5.19
N ALA A 86 -7.40 -13.91 4.52
CA ALA A 86 -6.93 -13.85 3.13
C ALA A 86 -5.52 -14.45 2.99
N HIS A 87 -4.61 -14.11 3.91
CA HIS A 87 -3.24 -14.63 3.93
C HIS A 87 -3.20 -16.16 4.08
N ARG A 88 -3.98 -16.72 4.99
CA ARG A 88 -4.03 -18.19 5.23
C ARG A 88 -4.46 -18.99 4.01
N ILE A 89 -5.23 -18.40 3.11
CA ILE A 89 -5.58 -19.04 1.83
C ILE A 89 -4.63 -18.64 0.68
N GLY A 90 -3.55 -17.92 0.98
CA GLY A 90 -2.52 -17.51 0.01
C GLY A 90 -2.88 -16.26 -0.81
N LEU A 91 -3.87 -15.46 -0.41
CA LEU A 91 -4.10 -14.12 -0.95
C LEU A 91 -3.27 -13.12 -0.16
N ARG A 92 -2.11 -12.73 -0.67
CA ARG A 92 -1.26 -11.71 -0.05
C ARG A 92 -1.89 -10.33 -0.17
N SER A 93 -1.51 -9.40 0.72
CA SER A 93 -2.02 -8.02 0.67
C SER A 93 -0.95 -6.98 1.00
N ASN A 94 -1.25 -5.70 0.74
CA ASN A 94 -0.52 -4.61 1.36
C ASN A 94 -1.13 -4.27 2.73
N ALA A 95 -0.35 -3.60 3.57
CA ALA A 95 -0.82 -2.89 4.75
C ALA A 95 -0.72 -1.38 4.50
N THR A 96 -1.67 -0.60 5.00
CA THR A 96 -1.67 0.86 4.89
C THR A 96 -1.93 1.49 6.25
N MET A 97 -1.49 2.74 6.41
CA MET A 97 -1.85 3.62 7.52
C MET A 97 -2.10 5.01 6.97
N LEU A 98 -3.26 5.59 7.22
CA LEU A 98 -3.53 7.01 6.93
C LEU A 98 -3.14 7.82 8.17
N TYR A 99 -2.18 8.74 8.05
CA TYR A 99 -1.65 9.49 9.19
C TYR A 99 -1.69 11.01 8.96
N GLY A 100 -1.61 11.76 10.05
CA GLY A 100 -1.54 13.22 10.04
C GLY A 100 -2.92 13.89 10.04
N HIS A 101 -3.91 13.25 10.66
CA HIS A 101 -5.26 13.83 10.83
C HIS A 101 -5.60 13.96 12.33
N VAL A 102 -6.49 13.11 12.87
CA VAL A 102 -7.00 13.23 14.26
C VAL A 102 -6.37 12.23 15.23
N GLU A 103 -5.51 11.35 14.72
CA GLU A 103 -4.84 10.33 15.53
C GLU A 103 -3.74 10.94 16.41
N THR A 104 -3.47 10.31 17.53
CA THR A 104 -2.28 10.60 18.36
C THR A 104 -1.08 9.78 17.90
N VAL A 105 0.12 10.12 18.41
CA VAL A 105 1.34 9.35 18.15
C VAL A 105 1.20 7.92 18.67
N GLU A 106 0.61 7.74 19.87
CA GLU A 106 0.37 6.43 20.47
C GLU A 106 -0.56 5.58 19.60
N GLU A 107 -1.68 6.15 19.13
CA GLU A 107 -2.62 5.44 18.24
C GLU A 107 -1.98 5.03 16.91
N ARG A 108 -0.99 5.80 16.44
CA ARG A 108 -0.19 5.47 15.26
C ARG A 108 0.78 4.32 15.55
N VAL A 109 1.44 4.35 16.71
CA VAL A 109 2.33 3.26 17.16
C VAL A 109 1.54 1.97 17.37
N ASP A 110 0.39 2.03 18.04
CA ASP A 110 -0.49 0.86 18.23
C ASP A 110 -0.91 0.24 16.90
N HIS A 111 -1.21 1.06 15.89
CA HIS A 111 -1.51 0.57 14.54
C HIS A 111 -0.34 -0.23 13.94
N LEU A 112 0.89 0.27 14.08
CA LEU A 112 2.09 -0.41 13.57
C LEU A 112 2.36 -1.72 14.34
N VAL A 113 2.20 -1.72 15.67
CA VAL A 113 2.34 -2.93 16.49
C VAL A 113 1.36 -4.01 16.09
N LEU A 114 0.08 -3.67 15.89
CA LEU A 114 -0.94 -4.60 15.43
C LEU A 114 -0.66 -5.16 14.03
N LEU A 115 -0.10 -4.36 13.13
CA LEU A 115 0.35 -4.83 11.82
C LEU A 115 1.54 -5.78 11.93
N ARG A 116 2.51 -5.46 12.81
CA ARG A 116 3.66 -6.31 13.08
C ARG A 116 3.24 -7.68 13.58
N GLU A 117 2.37 -7.73 14.60
CA GLU A 117 1.83 -8.97 15.16
C GLU A 117 1.08 -9.80 14.08
N ALA A 118 0.27 -9.14 13.26
CA ALA A 118 -0.41 -9.82 12.17
C ALA A 118 0.55 -10.37 11.09
N GLN A 119 1.66 -9.67 10.86
CA GLN A 119 2.71 -10.14 9.94
C GLN A 119 3.50 -11.31 10.55
N ASP A 120 3.83 -11.28 11.83
CA ASP A 120 4.47 -12.41 12.53
C ASP A 120 3.60 -13.67 12.47
N GLU A 121 2.27 -13.51 12.54
CA GLU A 121 1.33 -14.64 12.48
C GLU A 121 1.20 -15.23 11.05
N THR A 122 1.24 -14.39 10.00
CA THR A 122 0.79 -14.84 8.67
C THR A 122 1.82 -14.66 7.57
N HIS A 123 2.80 -13.79 7.72
CA HIS A 123 3.78 -13.39 6.69
C HIS A 123 3.14 -13.01 5.35
N GLY A 124 1.88 -12.52 5.40
CA GLY A 124 1.06 -12.30 4.21
C GLY A 124 1.10 -10.88 3.66
N PHE A 125 1.58 -9.89 4.43
CA PHE A 125 1.76 -8.55 3.91
C PHE A 125 3.00 -8.46 3.03
N VAL A 126 2.84 -7.87 1.83
CA VAL A 126 3.96 -7.69 0.88
C VAL A 126 4.66 -6.34 1.04
N ALA A 127 3.93 -5.33 1.49
CA ALA A 127 4.49 -4.01 1.74
C ALA A 127 3.63 -3.22 2.73
N PHE A 128 4.26 -2.32 3.46
CA PHE A 128 3.59 -1.27 4.22
C PHE A 128 3.63 0.05 3.46
N ILE A 129 2.50 0.76 3.42
CA ILE A 129 2.32 2.03 2.70
C ILE A 129 1.77 3.08 3.66
N PRO A 130 2.60 3.96 4.23
CA PRO A 130 2.11 5.12 4.97
C PRO A 130 1.54 6.14 3.99
N LEU A 131 0.31 6.60 4.24
CA LEU A 131 -0.46 7.52 3.42
C LEU A 131 -0.62 8.82 4.18
N ALA A 132 0.01 9.90 3.71
CA ALA A 132 -0.13 11.22 4.31
C ALA A 132 -1.52 11.80 4.05
N PHE A 133 -2.20 12.27 5.10
CA PHE A 133 -3.52 12.87 4.98
C PHE A 133 -3.46 14.19 4.21
N HIS A 134 -4.39 14.38 3.28
CA HIS A 134 -4.60 15.64 2.58
C HIS A 134 -5.92 16.27 3.05
N PRO A 135 -5.89 17.41 3.75
CA PRO A 135 -7.08 17.97 4.39
C PRO A 135 -8.02 18.71 3.44
N ASP A 136 -7.48 19.30 2.35
CA ASP A 136 -8.26 20.16 1.46
C ASP A 136 -9.48 19.39 0.89
N ASN A 137 -10.57 20.09 0.66
CA ASN A 137 -11.83 19.51 0.18
C ASN A 137 -12.40 18.37 1.06
N THR A 138 -12.03 18.30 2.34
CA THR A 138 -12.56 17.30 3.28
C THR A 138 -13.25 17.98 4.47
N PRO A 139 -14.10 17.26 5.23
CA PRO A 139 -14.65 17.79 6.49
C PRO A 139 -13.58 18.14 7.54
N LEU A 140 -12.34 17.67 7.35
CA LEU A 140 -11.20 17.92 8.24
C LEU A 140 -10.24 18.98 7.67
N ALA A 141 -10.69 19.88 6.79
CA ALA A 141 -9.88 20.93 6.17
C ALA A 141 -9.23 21.91 7.19
N HIS A 142 -9.73 21.93 8.43
CA HIS A 142 -9.14 22.72 9.51
C HIS A 142 -7.87 22.11 10.12
N ILE A 143 -7.55 20.85 9.81
CA ILE A 143 -6.35 20.18 10.29
C ILE A 143 -5.18 20.52 9.35
N PRO A 144 -4.02 20.93 9.88
CA PRO A 144 -2.87 21.22 9.02
C PRO A 144 -2.36 19.92 8.36
N LYS A 145 -1.94 20.06 7.10
CA LYS A 145 -1.31 18.96 6.37
C LYS A 145 0.01 18.54 7.06
N PRO A 146 0.34 17.23 7.10
CA PRO A 146 1.64 16.75 7.55
C PRO A 146 2.78 17.45 6.80
N THR A 147 3.84 17.76 7.51
CA THR A 147 5.07 18.33 6.92
C THR A 147 5.97 17.22 6.38
N GLY A 148 6.91 17.54 5.49
CA GLY A 148 7.91 16.57 5.04
C GLY A 148 8.75 15.99 6.19
N TYR A 149 8.92 16.73 7.29
CA TYR A 149 9.58 16.23 8.51
C TYR A 149 8.73 15.15 9.19
N ASP A 150 7.41 15.36 9.29
CA ASP A 150 6.48 14.36 9.85
C ASP A 150 6.45 13.11 8.99
N ASP A 151 6.47 13.26 7.66
CA ASP A 151 6.51 12.16 6.70
C ASP A 151 7.77 11.31 6.90
N LEU A 152 8.93 11.93 6.95
CA LEU A 152 10.22 11.23 7.12
C LEU A 152 10.33 10.55 8.47
N ARG A 153 9.88 11.22 9.55
CA ARG A 153 9.82 10.64 10.90
C ARG A 153 8.91 9.43 10.94
N ASN A 154 7.72 9.53 10.33
CA ASN A 154 6.77 8.44 10.27
C ASN A 154 7.32 7.21 9.52
N ILE A 155 8.01 7.42 8.39
CA ILE A 155 8.67 6.35 7.63
C ILE A 155 9.79 5.70 8.46
N ALA A 156 10.62 6.51 9.13
CA ALA A 156 11.71 5.99 9.95
C ALA A 156 11.21 5.15 11.12
N VAL A 157 10.20 5.63 11.85
CA VAL A 157 9.55 4.88 12.95
C VAL A 157 8.89 3.61 12.42
N SER A 158 8.20 3.69 11.28
CA SER A 158 7.60 2.51 10.65
C SER A 158 8.65 1.45 10.31
N ARG A 159 9.82 1.84 9.78
CA ARG A 159 10.92 0.88 9.50
C ARG A 159 11.45 0.22 10.76
N LEU A 160 11.55 0.96 11.86
CA LEU A 160 12.04 0.40 13.14
C LEU A 160 11.04 -0.55 13.78
N LEU A 161 9.73 -0.25 13.70
CA LEU A 161 8.68 -1.08 14.30
C LEU A 161 8.27 -2.26 13.41
N LEU A 162 8.32 -2.11 12.09
CA LEU A 162 7.96 -3.13 11.12
C LEU A 162 9.21 -3.82 10.55
N ASP A 163 10.08 -4.33 11.41
CA ASP A 163 11.30 -5.05 11.03
C ASP A 163 11.02 -6.36 10.27
N ASN A 164 9.81 -6.91 10.43
CA ASN A 164 9.29 -8.09 9.72
C ASN A 164 8.60 -7.78 8.37
N PHE A 165 8.59 -6.50 7.95
CA PHE A 165 8.13 -6.10 6.61
C PHE A 165 9.31 -5.86 5.69
N ASP A 166 9.41 -6.64 4.62
CA ASP A 166 10.49 -6.48 3.63
C ASP A 166 10.47 -5.10 2.96
N HIS A 167 9.27 -4.56 2.71
CA HIS A 167 9.09 -3.35 1.94
C HIS A 167 8.28 -2.29 2.66
N ILE A 168 8.85 -1.07 2.74
CA ILE A 168 8.15 0.15 3.15
C ILE A 168 8.18 1.11 1.97
N LYS A 169 7.00 1.49 1.51
CA LYS A 169 6.82 2.31 0.33
C LYS A 169 6.83 3.79 0.66
N ALA A 170 7.61 4.57 -0.06
CA ALA A 170 7.46 6.02 -0.14
C ALA A 170 6.57 6.36 -1.34
N TYR A 171 5.28 6.58 -1.09
CA TYR A 171 4.29 6.84 -2.13
C TYR A 171 4.41 8.29 -2.61
N TRP A 172 5.17 8.52 -3.67
CA TRP A 172 5.59 9.85 -4.14
C TRP A 172 4.42 10.79 -4.48
N ILE A 173 3.26 10.27 -4.85
CA ILE A 173 2.07 11.09 -5.13
C ILE A 173 1.64 11.86 -3.87
N MET A 174 1.62 11.20 -2.72
CA MET A 174 1.21 11.81 -1.45
C MET A 174 2.36 12.56 -0.77
N LEU A 175 3.59 12.06 -0.89
CA LEU A 175 4.78 12.64 -0.24
C LEU A 175 5.46 13.75 -1.06
N THR A 176 5.19 13.89 -2.33
CA THR A 176 5.96 14.56 -3.38
C THR A 176 7.21 13.77 -3.78
N PRO A 177 7.69 13.89 -5.04
CA PRO A 177 8.89 13.19 -5.49
C PRO A 177 10.15 13.50 -4.66
N SER A 178 10.30 14.75 -4.21
CA SER A 178 11.46 15.17 -3.41
C SER A 178 11.48 14.53 -2.02
N VAL A 179 10.35 14.52 -1.32
CA VAL A 179 10.25 13.87 0.00
C VAL A 179 10.38 12.35 -0.14
N ALA A 180 9.76 11.76 -1.15
CA ALA A 180 9.87 10.32 -1.42
C ALA A 180 11.32 9.91 -1.72
N GLN A 181 12.08 10.74 -2.45
CA GLN A 181 13.52 10.53 -2.66
C GLN A 181 14.30 10.50 -1.36
N ILE A 182 14.08 11.50 -0.48
CA ILE A 182 14.77 11.58 0.82
C ILE A 182 14.37 10.40 1.70
N ALA A 183 13.12 9.97 1.67
CA ALA A 183 12.57 8.84 2.42
C ALA A 183 13.33 7.52 2.17
N LEU A 184 13.97 7.36 1.01
CA LEU A 184 14.86 6.23 0.72
C LEU A 184 16.09 6.17 1.63
N ARG A 185 16.40 7.23 2.34
CA ARG A 185 17.47 7.29 3.36
C ARG A 185 16.91 7.15 4.78
N PHE A 186 15.59 7.21 4.93
CA PHE A 186 14.86 7.14 6.20
C PHE A 186 14.14 5.79 6.43
N GLY A 187 14.43 4.77 5.63
CA GLY A 187 13.89 3.43 5.84
C GLY A 187 12.93 2.93 4.76
N ALA A 188 12.45 3.79 3.87
CA ALA A 188 11.75 3.34 2.67
C ALA A 188 12.71 2.63 1.71
N ASN A 189 12.25 1.60 1.04
CA ASN A 189 13.00 0.84 0.03
C ASN A 189 12.16 0.53 -1.22
N ASP A 190 11.02 1.19 -1.37
CA ASP A 190 10.14 1.10 -2.54
C ASP A 190 9.57 2.48 -2.86
N LEU A 191 9.67 2.89 -4.13
CA LEU A 191 8.87 3.96 -4.71
C LEU A 191 7.74 3.32 -5.51
N ASP A 192 6.58 3.94 -5.54
CA ASP A 192 5.55 3.47 -6.47
C ASP A 192 6.01 3.69 -7.91
N GLY A 193 5.46 2.90 -8.83
CA GLY A 193 5.80 3.00 -10.24
C GLY A 193 5.17 4.23 -10.91
N THR A 194 5.15 4.18 -12.24
CA THR A 194 4.43 5.16 -13.05
C THR A 194 2.94 4.99 -12.83
N VAL A 195 2.35 5.86 -12.04
CA VAL A 195 0.89 5.97 -11.89
C VAL A 195 0.39 6.82 -13.06
N VAL A 196 -0.64 6.36 -13.74
CA VAL A 196 -1.22 7.07 -14.91
C VAL A 196 -2.40 7.92 -14.49
N GLU A 197 -3.12 7.51 -13.45
CA GLU A 197 -4.30 8.20 -12.95
C GLU A 197 -4.46 7.93 -11.45
N GLU A 198 -4.34 8.95 -10.64
CA GLU A 198 -4.67 8.92 -9.22
C GLU A 198 -5.72 10.00 -8.94
N ARG A 199 -6.94 9.59 -8.59
CA ARG A 199 -8.08 10.49 -8.42
C ARG A 199 -8.31 10.88 -6.98
N ILE A 200 -8.22 9.96 -6.04
CA ILE A 200 -8.68 10.16 -4.66
C ILE A 200 -7.92 11.30 -3.98
N TYR A 201 -6.61 11.32 -4.14
CA TYR A 201 -5.76 12.34 -3.56
C TYR A 201 -5.89 13.69 -4.28
N HIS A 202 -6.07 13.66 -5.59
CA HIS A 202 -6.32 14.87 -6.41
C HIS A 202 -7.72 15.44 -6.16
N ASP A 203 -8.75 14.64 -5.96
CA ASP A 203 -10.09 15.07 -5.56
C ASP A 203 -10.05 15.77 -4.18
N ALA A 204 -9.16 15.34 -3.30
CA ALA A 204 -8.88 16.02 -2.03
C ALA A 204 -8.06 17.31 -2.19
N GLY A 205 -7.72 17.73 -3.42
CA GLY A 205 -7.06 19.01 -3.71
C GLY A 205 -5.55 18.95 -3.92
N ALA A 206 -4.94 17.77 -3.99
CA ALA A 206 -3.51 17.63 -4.24
C ALA A 206 -3.11 18.17 -5.63
N LYS A 207 -1.92 18.80 -5.70
CA LYS A 207 -1.35 19.39 -6.92
C LYS A 207 -0.09 18.66 -7.40
N THR A 208 0.18 17.48 -6.89
CA THR A 208 1.30 16.65 -7.38
C THR A 208 1.02 16.19 -8.81
N SER A 209 2.08 15.90 -9.59
CA SER A 209 1.90 15.32 -10.91
C SER A 209 1.23 13.96 -10.80
N GLU A 210 0.28 13.68 -11.68
CA GLU A 210 -0.33 12.35 -11.79
C GLU A 210 0.61 11.31 -12.40
N PHE A 211 1.65 11.78 -13.09
CA PHE A 211 2.58 10.93 -13.81
C PHE A 211 4.02 11.33 -13.56
N THR A 212 4.86 10.35 -13.21
CA THR A 212 6.32 10.48 -13.17
C THR A 212 6.93 9.39 -14.04
N PRO A 213 7.65 9.75 -15.11
CA PRO A 213 8.20 8.76 -16.04
C PRO A 213 9.29 7.90 -15.35
N ARG A 214 9.45 6.67 -15.83
CA ARG A 214 10.38 5.68 -15.29
C ARG A 214 11.80 6.21 -15.12
N ASN A 215 12.34 6.86 -16.16
CA ASN A 215 13.70 7.42 -16.12
C ASN A 215 13.89 8.46 -15.03
N GLU A 216 12.85 9.22 -14.69
CA GLU A 216 12.89 10.18 -13.59
C GLU A 216 12.89 9.48 -12.24
N LEU A 217 12.04 8.45 -12.05
CA LEU A 217 12.07 7.63 -10.83
C LEU A 217 13.44 6.96 -10.63
N GLU A 218 14.03 6.40 -11.69
CA GLU A 218 15.38 5.84 -11.65
C GLU A 218 16.43 6.89 -11.29
N ARG A 219 16.31 8.11 -11.85
CA ARG A 219 17.20 9.23 -11.52
C ARG A 219 17.11 9.60 -10.04
N LEU A 220 15.91 9.71 -9.49
CA LEU A 220 15.67 10.01 -8.08
C LEU A 220 16.30 8.95 -7.17
N ILE A 221 16.11 7.66 -7.49
CA ILE A 221 16.69 6.55 -6.73
C ILE A 221 18.23 6.61 -6.75
N ARG A 222 18.83 6.80 -7.93
CA ARG A 222 20.29 6.90 -8.07
C ARG A 222 20.85 8.10 -7.32
N ALA A 223 20.20 9.27 -7.41
CA ALA A 223 20.59 10.47 -6.69
C ALA A 223 20.47 10.34 -5.17
N ALA A 224 19.59 9.45 -4.68
CA ALA A 224 19.54 9.04 -3.27
C ALA A 224 20.65 8.05 -2.88
N GLY A 225 21.56 7.67 -3.80
CA GLY A 225 22.61 6.68 -3.57
C GLY A 225 22.08 5.26 -3.44
N ARG A 226 20.99 4.93 -4.14
CA ARG A 226 20.36 3.60 -4.19
C ARG A 226 20.41 3.03 -5.60
N VAL A 227 20.25 1.73 -5.72
CA VAL A 227 20.20 1.04 -7.01
C VAL A 227 18.73 0.80 -7.37
N PRO A 228 18.23 1.34 -8.51
CA PRO A 228 16.88 1.08 -8.96
C PRO A 228 16.74 -0.35 -9.47
N VAL A 229 15.70 -1.04 -8.99
CA VAL A 229 15.31 -2.38 -9.44
C VAL A 229 13.84 -2.33 -9.83
N GLU A 230 13.55 -2.71 -11.08
CA GLU A 230 12.17 -2.90 -11.52
C GLU A 230 11.60 -4.17 -10.87
N ARG A 231 10.35 -4.11 -10.40
CA ARG A 231 9.70 -5.22 -9.72
C ARG A 231 8.27 -5.47 -10.20
N ALA A 232 7.84 -6.71 -10.10
CA ALA A 232 6.43 -7.09 -10.23
C ALA A 232 5.61 -6.71 -8.99
N THR A 233 4.29 -6.93 -9.06
CA THR A 233 3.34 -6.64 -7.98
C THR A 233 3.67 -7.33 -6.66
N LEU A 234 4.21 -8.55 -6.70
CA LEU A 234 4.64 -9.32 -5.53
C LEU A 234 6.14 -9.19 -5.24
N TYR A 235 6.76 -8.11 -5.71
CA TYR A 235 8.16 -7.75 -5.46
C TYR A 235 9.21 -8.66 -6.10
N ASN A 236 8.84 -9.55 -7.00
CA ASN A 236 9.81 -10.29 -7.81
C ASN A 236 10.54 -9.33 -8.76
N PRO A 237 11.88 -9.32 -8.78
CA PRO A 237 12.64 -8.48 -9.71
C PRO A 237 12.30 -8.78 -11.18
N ILE A 238 12.19 -7.74 -11.99
CA ILE A 238 11.99 -7.85 -13.44
C ILE A 238 13.29 -7.44 -14.14
N TYR A 239 13.89 -8.37 -14.85
CA TYR A 239 15.11 -8.12 -15.64
C TYR A 239 14.74 -7.99 -17.12
N ARG A 240 14.84 -6.78 -17.68
CA ARG A 240 14.63 -6.56 -19.10
C ARG A 240 15.95 -6.76 -19.84
N SER A 241 15.95 -7.58 -20.87
CA SER A 241 17.15 -7.97 -21.65
C SER A 241 17.93 -6.81 -22.31
N LYS A 242 17.41 -5.60 -22.29
CA LYS A 242 18.03 -4.38 -22.84
C LYS A 242 18.67 -3.46 -21.79
N LEU A 243 18.59 -3.78 -20.51
CA LEU A 243 19.31 -3.06 -19.45
C LEU A 243 20.55 -3.88 -19.11
N PRO A 244 21.76 -3.30 -19.15
CA PRO A 244 22.92 -3.99 -18.61
C PRO A 244 22.65 -4.34 -17.16
N PRO A 245 23.05 -5.53 -16.67
CA PRO A 245 22.91 -5.89 -15.29
C PRO A 245 23.67 -4.84 -14.46
N ILE A 246 22.94 -4.12 -13.60
CA ILE A 246 23.56 -3.21 -12.65
C ILE A 246 24.06 -4.11 -11.51
N LEU A 247 25.30 -4.56 -11.62
CA LEU A 247 25.97 -5.26 -10.52
C LEU A 247 26.17 -4.25 -9.38
N PRO A 248 25.64 -4.53 -8.18
CA PRO A 248 25.88 -3.67 -7.03
C PRO A 248 27.37 -3.74 -6.67
N THR A 249 28.05 -2.62 -6.72
CA THR A 249 29.44 -2.50 -6.30
C THR A 249 29.60 -2.46 -4.77
N THR A 250 28.52 -2.40 -4.02
CA THR A 250 28.49 -2.53 -2.54
C THR A 250 27.05 -2.71 -2.06
N PRO A 251 26.76 -3.53 -1.03
CA PRO A 251 25.43 -3.71 -0.54
C PRO A 251 25.01 -2.62 0.44
N PRO A 252 24.19 -1.68 0.04
CA PRO A 252 23.08 -1.36 0.91
C PRO A 252 21.78 -1.19 0.14
N GLY A 253 20.78 -1.93 0.56
CA GLY A 253 19.37 -1.67 0.30
C GLY A 253 18.98 -1.46 -1.16
N LEU A 254 18.56 -2.52 -1.84
CA LEU A 254 17.84 -2.43 -3.12
C LEU A 254 16.57 -1.62 -2.92
N VAL A 255 16.32 -0.64 -3.80
CA VAL A 255 15.05 0.07 -3.87
C VAL A 255 14.31 -0.39 -5.11
N SER A 256 13.09 -0.86 -4.92
CA SER A 256 12.28 -1.40 -6.00
C SER A 256 11.38 -0.33 -6.63
N LEU A 257 11.23 -0.40 -7.95
CA LEU A 257 10.24 0.32 -8.73
C LEU A 257 9.11 -0.63 -9.12
N SER A 258 7.86 -0.23 -8.94
CA SER A 258 6.74 -0.90 -9.57
C SER A 258 6.41 -0.23 -10.90
N LEU A 259 6.27 -1.00 -11.95
CA LEU A 259 5.60 -0.56 -13.16
C LEU A 259 4.21 -1.18 -13.19
N ASN A 260 3.19 -0.33 -13.32
CA ASN A 260 1.86 -0.82 -13.63
C ASN A 260 1.87 -1.17 -15.11
N THR A 261 1.98 -2.44 -15.42
CA THR A 261 1.72 -3.01 -16.74
C THR A 261 0.30 -3.52 -16.82
#